data_3b1b6f2d4970b8cb422705e6319df4bc
#
_entry.id   3b1b6f2d4970b8cb422705e6319df4bc
#
_cell.length_a   1.000
_cell.length_b   1.000
_cell.length_c   1.000
_cell.angle_alpha   90.00
_cell.angle_beta   90.00
_cell.angle_gamma   90.00
#
_symmetry.space_group_name_H-M   'P 1'
#
loop_
_entity.id
_entity.type
_entity.pdbx_description
1 polymer ?
#
loop_
_entity_poly.entity_id
_entity_poly.type
_entity_poly.pdbx_seq_one_letter_code
_entity_poly.pdbx_strand_id
1 'polypeptide(L)'
;MTGFIPAPIKPEITMNHLEKIDIRVGVIERVELVPGSSKLARLTVDFGDHRRTVLAGLRGERADPTAEIEGCQALFVVNLPARRMAGEISEAMLFDIGYADGLTPVLAIPEKPLPNGARAG
;
A
#
# COMPACT_ATOMS: atom_id res chain seq x y z
N MET A 1 -15.81 10.67 13.77
CA MET A 1 -16.64 10.12 12.69
C MET A 1 -17.92 9.56 13.28
N THR A 2 -19.01 10.20 12.97
CA THR A 2 -20.32 9.80 13.50
C THR A 2 -20.78 8.52 12.80
N GLY A 3 -21.22 7.54 13.59
CA GLY A 3 -21.77 6.29 13.07
C GLY A 3 -20.76 5.21 12.74
N PHE A 4 -19.45 5.47 12.83
CA PHE A 4 -18.45 4.44 12.63
C PHE A 4 -18.31 3.56 13.88
N ILE A 5 -18.42 2.25 13.67
CA ILE A 5 -18.24 1.27 14.75
C ILE A 5 -17.00 0.45 14.42
N PRO A 6 -15.96 0.49 15.27
CA PRO A 6 -14.76 -0.31 15.03
C PRO A 6 -15.07 -1.82 15.00
N ALA A 7 -14.40 -2.54 14.13
CA ALA A 7 -14.52 -3.99 14.06
C ALA A 7 -14.06 -4.63 15.39
N PRO A 8 -14.61 -5.79 15.75
CA PRO A 8 -14.10 -6.53 16.90
C PRO A 8 -12.62 -6.85 16.76
N ILE A 9 -11.91 -6.88 17.88
CA ILE A 9 -10.49 -7.27 17.88
C ILE A 9 -10.40 -8.73 17.45
N LYS A 10 -9.47 -9.00 16.53
CA LYS A 10 -9.21 -10.35 16.04
C LYS A 10 -8.65 -11.25 17.16
N PRO A 11 -8.76 -12.57 17.00
CA PRO A 11 -8.12 -13.50 17.93
C PRO A 11 -6.63 -13.22 18.12
N GLU A 12 -6.14 -13.49 19.32
CA GLU A 12 -4.71 -13.31 19.61
C GLU A 12 -3.83 -14.13 18.69
N ILE A 13 -2.68 -13.57 18.34
CA ILE A 13 -1.59 -14.25 17.65
C ILE A 13 -0.33 -14.11 18.49
N THR A 14 0.67 -14.91 18.22
CA THR A 14 1.96 -14.80 18.90
C THR A 14 2.87 -13.80 18.20
N MET A 15 3.89 -13.32 18.90
CA MET A 15 4.93 -12.49 18.29
C MET A 15 5.60 -13.18 17.12
N ASN A 16 5.75 -14.52 17.18
CA ASN A 16 6.32 -15.28 16.07
C ASN A 16 5.50 -15.13 14.78
N HIS A 17 4.18 -15.07 14.89
CA HIS A 17 3.32 -14.83 13.72
C HIS A 17 3.49 -13.42 13.20
N LEU A 18 3.52 -12.43 14.09
CA LEU A 18 3.70 -11.03 13.69
C LEU A 18 5.05 -10.79 13.00
N GLU A 19 6.10 -11.41 13.51
CA GLU A 19 7.46 -11.27 12.96
C GLU A 19 7.61 -11.84 11.54
N LYS A 20 6.66 -12.65 11.08
CA LYS A 20 6.67 -13.16 9.71
C LYS A 20 6.22 -12.15 8.68
N ILE A 21 5.59 -11.07 9.10
CA ILE A 21 5.08 -10.04 8.20
C ILE A 21 6.19 -9.01 7.98
N ASP A 22 6.56 -8.79 6.71
CA ASP A 22 7.59 -7.81 6.36
C ASP A 22 6.92 -6.58 5.74
N ILE A 23 6.86 -5.50 6.53
CA ILE A 23 6.29 -4.23 6.09
C ILE A 23 7.42 -3.20 6.01
N ARG A 24 7.53 -2.54 4.86
CA ARG A 24 8.61 -1.57 4.58
C ARG A 24 8.08 -0.23 4.12
N VAL A 25 8.84 0.81 4.44
CA VAL A 25 8.65 2.12 3.85
C VAL A 25 9.19 2.11 2.44
N GLY A 26 8.42 2.62 1.49
CA GLY A 26 8.86 2.87 0.14
C GLY A 26 8.35 4.22 -0.34
N VAL A 27 9.11 4.89 -1.21
CA VAL A 27 8.64 6.10 -1.86
C VAL A 27 7.97 5.75 -3.18
N ILE A 28 6.80 6.32 -3.41
CA ILE A 28 6.06 6.17 -4.64
C ILE A 28 6.68 7.13 -5.67
N GLU A 29 7.58 6.62 -6.50
CA GLU A 29 8.29 7.45 -7.48
C GLU A 29 7.42 7.85 -8.66
N ARG A 30 6.56 6.94 -9.13
CA ARG A 30 5.68 7.16 -10.27
C ARG A 30 4.33 6.54 -10.03
N VAL A 31 3.31 7.21 -10.54
CA VAL A 31 1.94 6.70 -10.57
C VAL A 31 1.46 6.77 -12.02
N GLU A 32 1.12 5.62 -12.58
CA GLU A 32 0.62 5.51 -13.95
C GLU A 32 -0.72 4.80 -13.96
N LEU A 33 -1.60 5.23 -14.84
CA LEU A 33 -2.91 4.56 -14.98
C LEU A 33 -2.72 3.27 -15.78
N VAL A 34 -3.38 2.19 -15.33
CA VAL A 34 -3.31 0.90 -16.01
C VAL A 34 -4.29 0.90 -17.18
N PRO A 35 -3.83 0.71 -18.44
CA PRO A 35 -4.74 0.63 -19.58
C PRO A 35 -5.73 -0.51 -19.41
N GLY A 36 -6.99 -0.25 -19.76
CA GLY A 36 -8.06 -1.25 -19.66
C GLY A 36 -8.62 -1.48 -18.26
N SER A 37 -8.10 -0.78 -17.24
CA SER A 37 -8.64 -0.83 -15.89
C SER A 37 -9.18 0.53 -15.47
N SER A 38 -10.40 0.55 -14.93
CA SER A 38 -10.98 1.77 -14.37
C SER A 38 -10.60 1.99 -12.91
N LYS A 39 -9.97 1.01 -12.27
CA LYS A 39 -9.69 1.03 -10.83
C LYS A 39 -8.20 1.09 -10.49
N LEU A 40 -7.36 0.45 -11.31
CA LEU A 40 -5.97 0.23 -10.96
C LEU A 40 -5.05 1.36 -11.43
N ALA A 41 -4.12 1.71 -10.57
CA ALA A 41 -2.95 2.49 -10.89
C ALA A 41 -1.70 1.61 -10.68
N ARG A 42 -0.68 1.85 -11.49
CA ARG A 42 0.63 1.20 -11.37
C ARG A 42 1.58 2.13 -10.66
N LEU A 43 2.10 1.67 -9.54
CA LEU A 43 3.08 2.41 -8.76
C LEU A 43 4.47 1.83 -9.03
N THR A 44 5.45 2.71 -9.24
CA THR A 44 6.86 2.34 -9.15
C THR A 44 7.33 2.78 -7.79
N VAL A 45 7.75 1.82 -6.95
CA VAL A 45 8.10 2.08 -5.55
C VAL A 45 9.57 1.76 -5.31
N ASP A 46 10.28 2.72 -4.74
CA ASP A 46 11.68 2.57 -4.36
C ASP A 46 11.78 2.17 -2.89
N PHE A 47 12.39 1.00 -2.65
CA PHE A 47 12.62 0.46 -1.30
C PHE A 47 14.07 0.63 -0.83
N GLY A 48 14.83 1.48 -1.50
CA GLY A 48 16.20 1.81 -1.12
C GLY A 48 17.25 1.07 -1.96
N ASP A 49 17.23 -0.24 -1.95
CA ASP A 49 18.16 -1.08 -2.70
C ASP A 49 17.55 -1.70 -3.96
N HIS A 50 16.24 -1.55 -4.15
CA HIS A 50 15.53 -2.07 -5.32
C HIS A 50 14.20 -1.36 -5.49
N ARG A 51 13.62 -1.52 -6.69
CA ARG A 51 12.28 -1.01 -7.02
C ARG A 51 11.34 -2.17 -7.29
N ARG A 52 10.06 -1.95 -7.01
CA ARG A 52 9.00 -2.90 -7.34
C ARG A 52 7.84 -2.19 -8.00
N THR A 53 7.10 -2.95 -8.81
CA THR A 53 5.82 -2.52 -9.35
C THR A 53 4.73 -2.95 -8.38
N VAL A 54 3.88 -2.01 -7.99
CA VAL A 54 2.74 -2.26 -7.10
C VAL A 54 1.48 -1.78 -7.78
N LEU A 55 0.49 -2.64 -7.87
CA LEU A 55 -0.83 -2.29 -8.41
C LEU A 55 -1.80 -2.05 -7.26
N ALA A 56 -2.53 -0.96 -7.33
CA ALA A 56 -3.48 -0.58 -6.29
C ALA A 56 -4.72 0.08 -6.89
N GLY A 57 -5.86 -0.09 -6.23
CA GLY A 57 -7.16 0.40 -6.68
C GLY A 57 -7.39 1.89 -6.49
N LEU A 58 -6.39 2.71 -6.79
CA LEU A 58 -6.38 4.14 -6.44
C LEU A 58 -7.29 5.00 -7.31
N ARG A 59 -7.61 4.55 -8.52
CA ARG A 59 -8.43 5.34 -9.46
C ARG A 59 -9.87 5.52 -9.00
N GLY A 60 -10.38 4.56 -8.24
CA GLY A 60 -11.71 4.65 -7.66
C GLY A 60 -11.74 5.43 -6.34
N GLU A 61 -10.57 5.70 -5.77
CA GLU A 61 -10.44 6.29 -4.43
C GLU A 61 -10.01 7.74 -4.47
N ARG A 62 -9.38 8.19 -5.57
CA ARG A 62 -8.76 9.50 -5.70
C ARG A 62 -9.09 10.15 -7.03
N ALA A 63 -9.30 11.45 -7.00
CA ALA A 63 -9.58 12.22 -8.21
C ALA A 63 -8.38 12.25 -9.15
N ASP A 64 -7.18 12.42 -8.60
CA ASP A 64 -5.92 12.46 -9.35
C ASP A 64 -4.82 11.76 -8.54
N PRO A 65 -4.71 10.41 -8.67
CA PRO A 65 -3.70 9.67 -7.91
C PRO A 65 -2.27 10.17 -8.13
N THR A 66 -1.92 10.52 -9.35
CA THR A 66 -0.57 11.02 -9.65
C THR A 66 -0.26 12.28 -8.86
N ALA A 67 -1.15 13.27 -8.90
CA ALA A 67 -0.92 14.53 -8.20
C ALA A 67 -0.98 14.35 -6.67
N GLU A 68 -1.79 13.41 -6.19
CA GLU A 68 -2.03 13.27 -4.75
C GLU A 68 -0.95 12.47 -4.03
N ILE A 69 -0.39 11.43 -4.65
CA ILE A 69 0.51 10.51 -3.94
C ILE A 69 1.88 10.30 -4.57
N GLU A 70 2.12 10.77 -5.79
CA GLU A 70 3.45 10.65 -6.39
C GLU A 70 4.46 11.45 -5.56
N GLY A 71 5.56 10.81 -5.20
CA GLY A 71 6.57 11.39 -4.31
C GLY A 71 6.35 11.10 -2.82
N CYS A 72 5.21 10.54 -2.44
CA CYS A 72 4.92 10.23 -1.04
C CYS A 72 5.57 8.91 -0.61
N GLN A 73 6.00 8.86 0.65
CA GLN A 73 6.33 7.59 1.30
C GLN A 73 5.08 6.94 1.85
N ALA A 74 5.04 5.61 1.79
CA ALA A 74 3.95 4.82 2.35
C ALA A 74 4.49 3.47 2.84
N LEU A 75 3.64 2.70 3.51
CA LEU A 75 3.96 1.36 3.96
C LEU A 75 3.47 0.32 2.95
N PHE A 76 4.28 -0.72 2.77
CA PHE A 76 3.99 -1.83 1.86
C PHE A 76 4.34 -3.15 2.51
N VAL A 77 3.48 -4.16 2.31
CA VAL A 77 3.82 -5.54 2.67
C VAL A 77 4.61 -6.14 1.51
N VAL A 78 5.85 -6.56 1.78
CA VAL A 78 6.79 -6.91 0.71
C VAL A 78 7.06 -8.41 0.59
N ASN A 79 6.60 -9.23 1.53
CA ASN A 79 6.84 -10.67 1.51
C ASN A 79 5.59 -11.50 1.21
N LEU A 80 4.74 -10.99 0.34
CA LEU A 80 3.63 -11.74 -0.24
C LEU A 80 4.02 -12.25 -1.63
N PRO A 81 3.44 -13.37 -2.09
CA PRO A 81 3.63 -13.81 -3.47
C PRO A 81 3.19 -12.71 -4.45
N ALA A 82 3.92 -12.58 -5.56
CA ALA A 82 3.52 -11.67 -6.63
C ALA A 82 2.13 -12.07 -7.15
N ARG A 83 1.32 -11.07 -7.50
CA ARG A 83 -0.06 -11.27 -7.90
C ARG A 83 -0.32 -10.66 -9.27
N ARG A 84 -0.97 -11.43 -10.15
CA ARG A 84 -1.40 -10.93 -11.46
C ARG A 84 -2.72 -10.17 -11.30
N MET A 85 -2.77 -8.95 -11.82
CA MET A 85 -3.96 -8.08 -11.79
C MET A 85 -4.03 -7.33 -13.12
N ALA A 86 -5.16 -7.43 -13.83
CA ALA A 86 -5.38 -6.73 -15.11
C ALA A 86 -4.23 -6.95 -16.12
N GLY A 87 -3.68 -8.17 -16.16
CA GLY A 87 -2.60 -8.53 -17.09
C GLY A 87 -1.20 -8.07 -16.64
N GLU A 88 -1.08 -7.42 -15.51
CA GLU A 88 0.20 -6.97 -14.95
C GLU A 88 0.48 -7.68 -13.63
N ILE A 89 1.71 -7.56 -13.13
CA ILE A 89 2.14 -8.25 -11.92
C ILE A 89 2.42 -7.23 -10.82
N SER A 90 1.74 -7.39 -9.66
CA SER A 90 2.02 -6.63 -8.46
C SER A 90 2.99 -7.39 -7.58
N GLU A 91 4.10 -6.74 -7.21
CA GLU A 91 5.20 -7.36 -6.48
C GLU A 91 5.19 -7.05 -4.98
N ALA A 92 4.24 -6.25 -4.53
CA ALA A 92 4.01 -5.93 -3.13
C ALA A 92 2.57 -5.45 -2.95
N MET A 93 2.14 -5.30 -1.71
CA MET A 93 0.81 -4.79 -1.41
C MET A 93 0.92 -3.46 -0.68
N LEU A 94 0.21 -2.44 -1.18
CA LEU A 94 0.06 -1.18 -0.45
C LEU A 94 -0.70 -1.47 0.85
N PHE A 95 -0.10 -1.12 1.97
CA PHE A 95 -0.69 -1.32 3.29
C PHE A 95 -1.43 -0.05 3.70
N ASP A 96 -2.65 0.11 3.19
CA ASP A 96 -3.44 1.31 3.43
C ASP A 96 -4.31 1.22 4.68
N ILE A 97 -5.03 2.30 4.98
CA ILE A 97 -5.90 2.39 6.15
C ILE A 97 -7.32 2.64 5.66
N GLY A 98 -8.24 1.81 6.13
CA GLY A 98 -9.67 2.01 5.95
C GLY A 98 -10.34 1.05 4.97
N TYR A 99 -9.60 0.45 4.06
CA TYR A 99 -10.18 -0.44 3.04
C TYR A 99 -11.01 -1.58 3.67
N ALA A 100 -10.46 -2.23 4.69
CA ALA A 100 -11.14 -3.36 5.33
C ALA A 100 -12.44 -2.96 6.04
N ASP A 101 -12.57 -1.69 6.38
CA ASP A 101 -13.75 -1.15 7.08
C ASP A 101 -14.73 -0.46 6.11
N GLY A 102 -14.52 -0.56 4.81
CA GLY A 102 -15.38 0.08 3.82
C GLY A 102 -15.23 1.60 3.77
N LEU A 103 -14.20 2.15 4.37
CA LEU A 103 -13.88 3.57 4.29
C LEU A 103 -13.07 3.84 3.03
N THR A 104 -13.11 5.08 2.54
CA THR A 104 -12.20 5.49 1.46
C THR A 104 -10.76 5.38 1.97
N PRO A 105 -9.94 4.50 1.38
CA PRO A 105 -8.61 4.23 1.93
C PRO A 105 -7.68 5.43 1.85
N VAL A 106 -6.80 5.54 2.83
CA VAL A 106 -5.72 6.52 2.85
C VAL A 106 -4.39 5.81 3.05
N LEU A 107 -3.29 6.48 2.71
CA LEU A 107 -1.96 5.91 2.89
C LEU A 107 -1.62 5.82 4.37
N ALA A 108 -0.93 4.74 4.74
CA ALA A 108 -0.21 4.66 6.01
C ALA A 108 1.17 5.26 5.75
N ILE A 109 1.43 6.44 6.30
CA ILE A 109 2.66 7.20 6.05
C ILE A 109 3.49 7.34 7.33
N PRO A 110 4.83 7.39 7.24
CA PRO A 110 5.64 7.74 8.40
C PRO A 110 5.39 9.21 8.79
N GLU A 111 5.44 9.51 10.07
CA GLU A 111 5.19 10.88 10.53
C GLU A 111 6.26 11.88 10.07
N LYS A 112 7.41 11.39 9.65
CA LYS A 112 8.48 12.17 9.04
C LYS A 112 9.24 11.27 8.07
N PRO A 113 9.97 11.85 7.10
CA PRO A 113 10.70 11.04 6.13
C PRO A 113 11.69 10.09 6.80
N LEU A 114 11.74 8.86 6.30
CA LEU A 114 12.66 7.82 6.74
C LEU A 114 13.41 7.28 5.53
N PRO A 115 14.54 6.57 5.73
CA PRO A 115 15.17 5.87 4.62
C PRO A 115 14.22 4.84 4.00
N ASN A 116 14.16 4.81 2.67
CA ASN A 116 13.37 3.79 1.97
C ASN A 116 13.91 2.40 2.30
N GLY A 117 13.03 1.45 2.52
CA GLY A 117 13.39 0.11 2.97
C GLY A 117 13.39 -0.06 4.48
N ALA A 118 13.17 1.01 5.26
CA ALA A 118 13.04 0.90 6.71
C ALA A 118 11.84 0.01 7.05
N ARG A 119 12.01 -0.84 8.05
CA ARG A 119 10.96 -1.80 8.45
C ARG A 119 10.01 -1.19 9.46
N ALA A 120 8.73 -1.53 9.32
CA ALA A 120 7.70 -1.24 10.31
C ALA A 120 7.56 -2.46 11.25
N GLY A 121 7.59 -2.21 12.56
CA GLY A 121 7.47 -3.27 13.56
C GLY A 121 8.76 -3.69 14.23
#